data_ba6884488b855e2b9f754e41e631bbfa
#
_entry.id   ba6884488b855e2b9f754e41e631bbfa
#
_cell.length_a   1.000
_cell.length_b   1.000
_cell.length_c   1.000
_cell.angle_alpha   90.00
_cell.angle_beta   90.00
_cell.angle_gamma   90.00
#
_symmetry.space_group_name_H-M   'P 1'
#
loop_
_entity.id
_entity.type
_entity.pdbx_description
1 polymer ?
#
loop_
_entity_poly.entity_id
_entity_poly.type
_entity_poly.pdbx_seq_one_letter_code
_entity_poly.pdbx_strand_id
1 'polypeptide(L)'
;MNIHIVDRSNLTNEEARQFAERKLHFALSRFDQRISDVTLVFTDENGPKGGIDKSCRLSVKLHRGNVIRIQCSDVDLCTCISHAVDRAAQSITRTLKKRKQFSRVRVGSLVEA
;
A
#
# COMPACT_ATOMS: atom_id res chain seq x y z
N MET A 1 0.59 -12.77 -3.96
CA MET A 1 0.61 -11.28 -4.06
C MET A 1 1.12 -10.88 -5.44
N ASN A 2 0.27 -10.22 -6.19
CA ASN A 2 0.67 -9.70 -7.51
C ASN A 2 0.94 -8.20 -7.36
N ILE A 3 2.10 -7.77 -7.84
CA ILE A 3 2.50 -6.37 -7.73
C ILE A 3 2.49 -5.73 -9.11
N HIS A 4 1.75 -4.64 -9.23
CA HIS A 4 1.65 -3.85 -10.46
C HIS A 4 2.15 -2.44 -10.16
N ILE A 5 3.09 -1.97 -10.95
CA ILE A 5 3.63 -0.62 -10.81
C ILE A 5 3.33 0.14 -12.09
N VAL A 6 2.61 1.23 -11.96
CA VAL A 6 2.20 2.07 -13.08
C VAL A 6 2.84 3.44 -12.94
N ASP A 7 3.55 3.87 -13.97
CA ASP A 7 4.16 5.18 -14.02
C ASP A 7 3.40 6.03 -15.04
N ARG A 8 2.63 6.98 -14.55
CA ARG A 8 1.84 7.87 -15.41
C ARG A 8 2.60 9.11 -15.88
N SER A 9 3.73 9.37 -15.24
CA SER A 9 4.48 10.59 -15.52
C SER A 9 5.58 10.41 -16.55
N ASN A 10 5.96 9.17 -16.83
CA ASN A 10 7.11 8.82 -17.68
C ASN A 10 8.42 9.42 -17.18
N LEU A 11 8.45 9.86 -15.93
CA LEU A 11 9.63 10.48 -15.33
C LEU A 11 10.33 9.57 -14.33
N THR A 12 9.72 8.47 -13.95
CA THR A 12 10.38 7.50 -13.08
C THR A 12 11.41 6.74 -13.88
N ASN A 13 12.59 6.67 -13.33
CA ASN A 13 13.63 5.84 -13.90
C ASN A 13 13.50 4.42 -13.37
N GLU A 14 14.29 3.53 -13.92
CA GLU A 14 14.30 2.12 -13.52
C GLU A 14 14.67 1.95 -12.06
N GLU A 15 15.52 2.82 -11.53
CA GLU A 15 15.94 2.77 -10.14
C GLU A 15 14.77 2.98 -9.19
N ALA A 16 13.91 3.94 -9.49
CA ALA A 16 12.72 4.21 -8.67
C ALA A 16 11.76 3.04 -8.71
N ARG A 17 11.59 2.44 -9.87
CA ARG A 17 10.74 1.27 -10.03
C ARG A 17 11.25 0.09 -9.24
N GLN A 18 12.55 -0.17 -9.32
CA GLN A 18 13.19 -1.25 -8.57
C GLN A 18 13.10 -1.00 -7.07
N PHE A 19 13.31 0.24 -6.66
CA PHE A 19 13.16 0.61 -5.26
C PHE A 19 11.75 0.32 -4.76
N ALA A 20 10.74 0.70 -5.54
CA ALA A 20 9.35 0.46 -5.19
C ALA A 20 9.06 -1.03 -5.06
N GLU A 21 9.51 -1.83 -6.01
CA GLU A 21 9.32 -3.28 -5.96
C GLU A 21 9.94 -3.87 -4.71
N ARG A 22 11.20 -3.52 -4.42
CA ARG A 22 11.88 -4.05 -3.25
C ARG A 22 11.21 -3.62 -1.96
N LYS A 23 10.81 -2.37 -1.88
CA LYS A 23 10.14 -1.86 -0.67
C LYS A 23 8.81 -2.56 -0.44
N LEU A 24 8.04 -2.75 -1.50
CA LEU A 24 6.77 -3.46 -1.41
C LEU A 24 6.96 -4.91 -0.99
N HIS A 25 7.89 -5.62 -1.61
CA HIS A 25 8.19 -6.99 -1.23
C HIS A 25 8.64 -7.08 0.21
N PHE A 26 9.56 -6.22 0.61
CA PHE A 26 10.10 -6.25 1.96
C PHE A 26 9.03 -5.97 3.00
N ALA A 27 8.21 -4.97 2.78
CA ALA A 27 7.23 -4.54 3.79
C ALA A 27 6.00 -5.43 3.82
N LEU A 28 5.61 -6.00 2.69
CA LEU A 28 4.34 -6.70 2.57
C LEU A 28 4.46 -8.22 2.45
N SER A 29 5.68 -8.75 2.37
CA SER A 29 5.87 -10.19 2.20
C SER A 29 5.26 -10.99 3.35
N ARG A 30 5.28 -10.46 4.56
CA ARG A 30 4.68 -11.15 5.71
C ARG A 30 3.17 -11.30 5.59
N PHE A 31 2.55 -10.53 4.71
CA PHE A 31 1.11 -10.61 4.45
C PHE A 31 0.80 -11.29 3.14
N ASP A 32 1.77 -11.96 2.53
CA ASP A 32 1.66 -12.50 1.18
C ASP A 32 0.40 -13.35 0.99
N GLN A 33 0.09 -14.21 1.95
CA GLN A 33 -1.07 -15.07 1.87
C GLN A 33 -2.40 -14.32 2.06
N ARG A 34 -2.33 -13.11 2.57
CA ARG A 34 -3.53 -12.29 2.82
C ARG A 34 -3.80 -11.29 1.72
N ILE A 35 -2.81 -11.02 0.87
CA ILE A 35 -2.89 -10.02 -0.18
C ILE A 35 -3.10 -10.70 -1.52
N SER A 36 -4.12 -10.24 -2.24
CA SER A 36 -4.39 -10.68 -3.60
C SER A 36 -3.56 -9.86 -4.59
N ASP A 37 -3.72 -8.55 -4.58
CA ASP A 37 -3.07 -7.66 -5.54
C ASP A 37 -2.58 -6.39 -4.87
N VAL A 38 -1.49 -5.86 -5.39
CA VAL A 38 -0.93 -4.56 -4.97
C VAL A 38 -0.72 -3.74 -6.23
N THR A 39 -1.26 -2.53 -6.25
CA THR A 39 -1.08 -1.61 -7.36
C THR A 39 -0.51 -0.30 -6.84
N LEU A 40 0.60 0.11 -7.39
CA LEU A 40 1.25 1.37 -7.06
C LEU A 40 1.29 2.24 -8.30
N VAL A 41 0.70 3.43 -8.20
CA VAL A 41 0.65 4.38 -9.30
C VAL A 41 1.44 5.62 -8.92
N PHE A 42 2.43 5.96 -9.73
CA PHE A 42 3.19 7.19 -9.56
C PHE A 42 2.61 8.27 -10.47
N THR A 43 2.50 9.45 -9.94
CA THR A 43 2.11 10.61 -10.72
C THR A 43 3.03 11.77 -10.37
N ASP A 44 3.53 12.44 -11.39
CA ASP A 44 4.32 13.63 -11.21
C ASP A 44 3.50 14.80 -11.75
N GLU A 45 2.92 15.56 -10.87
CA GLU A 45 2.08 16.70 -11.23
C GLU A 45 2.94 17.95 -11.38
N ASN A 46 4.08 17.80 -12.01
CA ASN A 46 5.10 18.83 -12.10
C ASN A 46 4.54 20.13 -12.67
N GLY A 47 4.28 21.06 -11.79
CA GLY A 47 3.91 22.40 -12.19
C GLY A 47 5.13 23.29 -12.28
N PRO A 48 5.03 24.40 -13.01
CA PRO A 48 6.15 25.33 -13.14
C PRO A 48 6.52 26.04 -11.85
N LYS A 49 5.71 25.88 -10.82
CA LYS A 49 5.95 26.57 -9.53
C LYS A 49 6.72 25.77 -8.51
N GLY A 50 7.08 24.55 -8.80
CA GLY A 50 7.77 23.71 -7.85
C GLY A 50 6.90 23.30 -6.67
N GLY A 51 7.49 22.75 -5.63
CA GLY A 51 6.79 22.31 -4.44
C GLY A 51 6.53 20.81 -4.44
N ILE A 52 5.47 20.39 -3.75
CA ILE A 52 5.10 18.99 -3.67
C ILE A 52 4.45 18.59 -4.99
N ASP A 53 5.21 17.93 -5.83
CA ASP A 53 4.79 17.62 -7.19
C ASP A 53 4.70 16.12 -7.49
N LYS A 54 5.18 15.27 -6.62
CA LYS A 54 5.15 13.83 -6.84
C LYS A 54 4.13 13.18 -5.92
N SER A 55 3.33 12.29 -6.47
CA SER A 55 2.36 11.56 -5.66
C SER A 55 2.38 10.09 -5.97
N CYS A 56 2.05 9.31 -4.95
CA CYS A 56 1.91 7.87 -5.07
C CYS A 56 0.53 7.47 -4.59
N ARG A 57 -0.11 6.61 -5.36
CA ARG A 57 -1.37 6.02 -4.95
C ARG A 57 -1.17 4.52 -4.87
N LEU A 58 -1.32 3.98 -3.67
CA LEU A 58 -1.11 2.56 -3.41
C LEU A 58 -2.43 1.92 -3.06
N SER A 59 -2.79 0.88 -3.80
CA SER A 59 -3.98 0.09 -3.53
C SER A 59 -3.57 -1.33 -3.21
N VAL A 60 -4.02 -1.84 -2.08
CA VAL A 60 -3.76 -3.21 -1.67
C VAL A 60 -5.09 -3.92 -1.54
N LYS A 61 -5.29 -4.94 -2.38
CA LYS A 61 -6.50 -5.74 -2.34
C LYS A 61 -6.24 -6.97 -1.50
N LEU A 62 -6.96 -7.11 -0.40
CA LEU A 62 -6.86 -8.28 0.45
C LEU A 62 -7.83 -9.35 -0.03
N HIS A 63 -7.51 -10.60 0.27
CA HIS A 63 -8.48 -11.66 0.09
C HIS A 63 -9.69 -11.36 0.97
N ARG A 64 -10.88 -11.69 0.52
CA ARG A 64 -12.15 -11.39 1.16
C ARG A 64 -12.65 -9.95 0.92
N GLY A 65 -12.11 -9.28 -0.09
CA GLY A 65 -12.72 -8.08 -0.63
C GLY A 65 -12.33 -6.73 -0.04
N ASN A 66 -11.57 -6.69 1.04
CA ASN A 66 -11.13 -5.40 1.58
C ASN A 66 -10.06 -4.79 0.69
N VAL A 67 -10.18 -3.50 0.43
CA VAL A 67 -9.19 -2.76 -0.35
C VAL A 67 -8.68 -1.62 0.52
N ILE A 68 -7.36 -1.57 0.68
CA ILE A 68 -6.69 -0.49 1.40
C ILE A 68 -6.12 0.46 0.37
N ARG A 69 -6.46 1.73 0.49
CA ARG A 69 -6.00 2.76 -0.43
C ARG A 69 -5.23 3.82 0.35
N ILE A 70 -4.00 4.06 -0.09
CA ILE A 70 -3.11 5.05 0.52
C ILE A 70 -2.71 6.02 -0.57
N GLN A 71 -2.71 7.30 -0.24
CA GLN A 71 -2.23 8.33 -1.13
C GLN A 71 -1.24 9.21 -0.38
N CYS A 72 -0.08 9.42 -0.97
CA CYS A 72 0.97 10.26 -0.41
C CYS A 72 1.51 11.18 -1.46
N SER A 73 1.95 12.34 -1.03
CA SER A 73 2.60 13.32 -1.91
C SER A 73 3.87 13.81 -1.26
N ASP A 74 4.89 14.04 -2.06
CA ASP A 74 6.19 14.50 -1.56
C ASP A 74 6.98 15.10 -2.71
N VAL A 75 8.02 15.84 -2.37
CA VAL A 75 8.95 16.36 -3.39
C VAL A 75 9.90 15.27 -3.89
N ASP A 76 10.14 14.25 -3.08
CA ASP A 76 11.02 13.12 -3.42
C ASP A 76 10.19 11.86 -3.61
N LEU A 77 10.35 11.23 -4.76
CA LEU A 77 9.58 10.05 -5.11
C LEU A 77 9.86 8.87 -4.16
N CYS A 78 11.13 8.64 -3.82
CA CYS A 78 11.48 7.53 -2.95
C CYS A 78 10.88 7.71 -1.55
N THR A 79 10.89 8.92 -1.03
CA THR A 79 10.25 9.25 0.24
C THR A 79 8.74 9.02 0.16
N CYS A 80 8.15 9.45 -0.94
CA CYS A 80 6.73 9.26 -1.18
C CYS A 80 6.36 7.77 -1.17
N ILE A 81 7.13 6.96 -1.88
CA ILE A 81 6.92 5.51 -1.92
C ILE A 81 7.06 4.90 -0.53
N SER A 82 8.12 5.27 0.19
CA SER A 82 8.36 4.73 1.53
C SER A 82 7.20 5.04 2.48
N HIS A 83 6.71 6.26 2.47
CA HIS A 83 5.59 6.64 3.31
C HIS A 83 4.32 5.87 2.94
N ALA A 84 4.05 5.75 1.65
CA ALA A 84 2.87 5.02 1.18
C ALA A 84 2.92 3.56 1.62
N VAL A 85 4.07 2.91 1.45
CA VAL A 85 4.24 1.51 1.79
C VAL A 85 4.13 1.30 3.30
N ASP A 86 4.75 2.17 4.09
CA ASP A 86 4.69 2.06 5.55
C ASP A 86 3.26 2.22 6.06
N ARG A 87 2.53 3.19 5.53
CA ARG A 87 1.12 3.37 5.89
C ARG A 87 0.27 2.18 5.48
N ALA A 88 0.55 1.61 4.32
CA ALA A 88 -0.18 0.43 3.85
C ALA A 88 0.05 -0.74 4.80
N ALA A 89 1.29 -0.98 5.20
CA ALA A 89 1.62 -2.05 6.13
C ALA A 89 0.89 -1.88 7.47
N GLN A 90 0.86 -0.66 7.99
CA GLN A 90 0.13 -0.35 9.22
C GLN A 90 -1.36 -0.60 9.06
N SER A 91 -1.93 -0.17 7.94
CA SER A 91 -3.36 -0.36 7.68
C SER A 91 -3.72 -1.83 7.53
N ILE A 92 -2.87 -2.61 6.87
CA ILE A 92 -3.08 -4.05 6.73
C ILE A 92 -3.07 -4.70 8.11
N THR A 93 -2.07 -4.39 8.92
CA THR A 93 -1.95 -4.93 10.28
C THR A 93 -3.20 -4.62 11.08
N ARG A 94 -3.68 -3.38 11.02
CA ARG A 94 -4.88 -2.96 11.74
C ARG A 94 -6.12 -3.71 11.26
N THR A 95 -6.26 -3.85 9.96
CA THR A 95 -7.40 -4.53 9.36
C THR A 95 -7.43 -6.00 9.77
N LEU A 96 -6.29 -6.67 9.71
CA LEU A 96 -6.21 -8.08 10.07
C LEU A 96 -6.45 -8.29 11.57
N LYS A 97 -5.98 -7.38 12.41
CA LYS A 97 -6.26 -7.43 13.84
C LYS A 97 -7.76 -7.29 14.10
N LYS A 98 -8.43 -6.38 13.43
CA LYS A 98 -9.87 -6.19 13.59
C LYS A 98 -10.63 -7.45 13.20
N ARG A 99 -10.25 -8.08 12.10
CA ARG A 99 -10.88 -9.33 11.67
C ARG A 99 -10.71 -10.43 12.73
N LYS A 100 -9.51 -10.55 13.26
CA LYS A 100 -9.21 -11.54 14.27
C LYS A 100 -10.01 -11.28 15.55
N GLN A 101 -10.03 -10.04 16.01
CA GLN A 101 -10.80 -9.65 17.19
C GLN A 101 -12.28 -9.88 17.00
N PHE A 102 -12.80 -9.54 15.82
CA PHE A 102 -14.20 -9.74 15.51
C PHE A 102 -14.55 -11.23 15.55
N SER A 103 -13.72 -12.08 14.98
CA SER A 103 -13.90 -13.52 15.01
C SER A 103 -13.91 -14.06 16.43
N ARG A 104 -13.00 -13.59 17.28
CA ARG A 104 -12.97 -14.00 18.68
C ARG A 104 -14.22 -13.60 19.43
N VAL A 105 -14.70 -12.40 19.19
CA VAL A 105 -15.94 -11.92 19.82
C VAL A 105 -17.11 -12.79 19.39
N ARG A 106 -17.21 -13.11 18.11
CA ARG A 106 -18.29 -13.96 17.62
C ARG A 106 -18.24 -15.35 18.26
N VAL A 107 -17.05 -15.94 18.32
CA VAL A 107 -16.89 -17.25 18.96
C VAL A 107 -17.26 -17.17 20.44
N GLY A 108 -16.80 -16.12 21.11
CA GLY A 108 -17.16 -15.89 22.49
C GLY A 108 -18.63 -15.76 22.70
N SER A 109 -19.33 -15.00 21.84
CA SER A 109 -20.78 -14.85 21.92
C SER A 109 -21.49 -16.19 21.74
N LEU A 110 -21.02 -16.99 20.81
CA LEU A 110 -21.62 -18.32 20.57
C LEU A 110 -21.43 -19.25 21.77
N VAL A 111 -20.27 -19.16 22.41
CA VAL A 111 -20.00 -19.98 23.58
C VAL A 111 -20.86 -19.56 24.76
N GLU A 112 -21.06 -18.28 24.89
CA GLU A 112 -21.88 -17.75 25.97
C GLU A 112 -23.37 -17.95 25.75
N ALA A 113 -23.75 -18.07 24.52
CA ALA A 113 -25.13 -18.29 24.19
C ALA A 113 -25.53 -19.74 24.43
#